data_4647df56e4272f3414ebb9ba61e8c8d4
#
_entry.id   4647df56e4272f3414ebb9ba61e8c8d4
#
_cell.length_a   1.000
_cell.length_b   1.000
_cell.length_c   1.000
_cell.angle_alpha   90.00
_cell.angle_beta   90.00
_cell.angle_gamma   90.00
#
_symmetry.space_group_name_H-M   'P 1'
#
loop_
_entity.id
_entity.type
_entity.pdbx_description
1 polymer ?
#
loop_
_entity_poly.entity_id
_entity_poly.type
_entity_poly.pdbx_seq_one_letter_code
_entity_poly.pdbx_strand_id
1 'polypeptide(L)'
;MNITVYLGANEGKDPSLKTAVRELGTWIGERGNRLVYGGSKSGLMGEITESVLQAGGEVTGVEPQFFIDMEYQYDAITELIVTKDMTERKTKMIELGDVFIAFPGGTGTLEEIAEVMSKVSLKHLEAPCILYNLNGYYDSLKALLSHMMEMGLSSPERQEGIYFAKDLSEIRKIIENQRSNATITPPENTQGIGNQLG
;
A
#
# COMPACT_ATOMS: atom_id res chain seq x y z
N MET A 1 4.51 -0.49 -12.27
CA MET A 1 3.85 0.32 -11.26
C MET A 1 4.52 0.14 -9.90
N ASN A 2 4.31 1.09 -9.02
CA ASN A 2 4.82 1.05 -7.66
C ASN A 2 3.74 0.50 -6.72
N ILE A 3 4.05 -0.57 -6.01
CA ILE A 3 3.17 -1.18 -5.01
C ILE A 3 3.72 -0.83 -3.64
N THR A 4 3.03 0.04 -2.91
CA THR A 4 3.36 0.39 -1.54
C THR A 4 2.80 -0.66 -0.61
N VAL A 5 3.67 -1.31 0.17
CA VAL A 5 3.28 -2.32 1.14
C VAL A 5 3.63 -1.85 2.55
N TYR A 6 2.61 -1.71 3.37
CA TYR A 6 2.73 -1.46 4.81
C TYR A 6 2.69 -2.77 5.57
N LEU A 7 3.72 -3.04 6.35
CA LEU A 7 3.86 -4.28 7.11
C LEU A 7 4.79 -4.09 8.31
N GLY A 8 4.78 -5.07 9.22
CA GLY A 8 5.57 -4.98 10.46
C GLY A 8 7.02 -5.45 10.32
N ALA A 9 7.89 -4.93 11.19
CA ALA A 9 9.26 -5.41 11.36
C ALA A 9 9.34 -6.73 12.16
N ASN A 10 8.22 -7.25 12.68
CA ASN A 10 8.15 -8.51 13.41
C ASN A 10 7.63 -9.63 12.50
N GLU A 11 8.11 -10.87 12.71
CA GLU A 11 7.67 -12.04 11.94
C GLU A 11 6.25 -12.50 12.28
N GLY A 12 5.75 -12.13 13.48
CA GLY A 12 4.49 -12.63 14.00
C GLY A 12 4.62 -14.07 14.54
N LYS A 13 3.50 -14.64 15.00
CA LYS A 13 3.46 -16.02 15.54
C LYS A 13 2.90 -17.04 14.55
N ASP A 14 2.16 -16.57 13.54
CA ASP A 14 1.55 -17.41 12.51
C ASP A 14 2.55 -17.64 11.37
N PRO A 15 3.02 -18.89 11.16
CA PRO A 15 4.01 -19.17 10.12
C PRO A 15 3.49 -18.92 8.69
N SER A 16 2.17 -18.87 8.49
CA SER A 16 1.58 -18.55 7.18
C SER A 16 1.87 -17.11 6.74
N LEU A 17 2.13 -16.18 7.67
CA LEU A 17 2.52 -14.81 7.36
C LEU A 17 3.79 -14.76 6.51
N LYS A 18 4.80 -15.53 6.89
CA LYS A 18 6.08 -15.59 6.17
C LYS A 18 5.91 -16.15 4.76
N THR A 19 5.08 -17.18 4.60
CA THR A 19 4.77 -17.75 3.28
C THR A 19 4.04 -16.72 2.41
N ALA A 20 2.97 -16.12 2.93
CA ALA A 20 2.15 -15.18 2.17
C ALA A 20 2.91 -13.90 1.78
N VAL A 21 3.79 -13.38 2.65
CA VAL A 21 4.57 -12.19 2.35
C VAL A 21 5.64 -12.47 1.28
N ARG A 22 6.23 -13.65 1.27
CA ARG A 22 7.16 -14.10 0.21
C ARG A 22 6.46 -14.27 -1.13
N GLU A 23 5.27 -14.89 -1.16
CA GLU A 23 4.47 -15.02 -2.37
C GLU A 23 4.09 -13.64 -2.94
N LEU A 24 3.71 -12.70 -2.08
CA LEU A 24 3.43 -11.32 -2.47
C LEU A 24 4.67 -10.65 -3.08
N GLY A 25 5.83 -10.75 -2.41
CA GLY A 25 7.09 -10.17 -2.91
C GLY A 25 7.52 -10.79 -4.23
N THR A 26 7.50 -12.12 -4.35
CA THR A 26 7.82 -12.83 -5.59
C THR A 26 6.92 -12.34 -6.75
N TRP A 27 5.61 -12.26 -6.51
CA TRP A 27 4.68 -11.77 -7.52
C TRP A 27 4.95 -10.31 -7.93
N ILE A 28 5.29 -9.44 -6.97
CA ILE A 28 5.65 -8.04 -7.28
C ILE A 28 6.84 -8.00 -8.25
N GLY A 29 7.92 -8.74 -7.94
CA GLY A 29 9.13 -8.80 -8.76
C GLY A 29 8.91 -9.42 -10.13
N GLU A 30 8.30 -10.61 -10.21
CA GLU A 30 8.02 -11.32 -11.47
C GLU A 30 7.16 -10.52 -12.47
N ARG A 31 6.32 -9.61 -11.97
CA ARG A 31 5.48 -8.73 -12.80
C ARG A 31 6.16 -7.42 -13.20
N GLY A 32 7.42 -7.25 -12.89
CA GLY A 32 8.17 -6.02 -13.17
C GLY A 32 7.60 -4.79 -12.43
N ASN A 33 6.94 -5.01 -11.29
CA ASN A 33 6.51 -3.94 -10.42
C ASN A 33 7.64 -3.59 -9.44
N ARG A 34 7.57 -2.39 -8.86
CA ARG A 34 8.48 -1.93 -7.82
C ARG A 34 7.78 -2.02 -6.47
N LEU A 35 8.47 -2.56 -5.47
CA LEU A 35 8.06 -2.47 -4.08
C LEU A 35 8.45 -1.10 -3.52
N VAL A 36 7.51 -0.42 -2.85
CA VAL A 36 7.76 0.72 -1.95
C VAL A 36 7.41 0.27 -0.53
N TYR A 37 8.34 0.43 0.42
CA TYR A 37 8.13 -0.04 1.79
C TYR A 37 8.93 0.76 2.81
N GLY A 38 8.84 0.37 4.09
CA GLY A 38 9.43 1.11 5.20
C GLY A 38 10.95 1.08 5.35
N GLY A 39 11.69 0.39 4.48
CA GLY A 39 13.16 0.42 4.45
C GLY A 39 13.86 -0.63 5.33
N SER A 40 13.22 -1.16 6.37
CA SER A 40 13.85 -2.06 7.34
C SER A 40 14.20 -3.45 6.78
N LYS A 41 15.33 -4.00 7.25
CA LYS A 41 15.77 -5.38 6.97
C LYS A 41 15.13 -6.43 7.88
N SER A 42 14.34 -6.03 8.89
CA SER A 42 13.86 -6.91 9.95
C SER A 42 12.50 -7.54 9.63
N GLY A 43 12.29 -8.76 10.12
CA GLY A 43 11.02 -9.48 10.11
C GLY A 43 10.37 -9.57 8.73
N LEU A 44 9.07 -9.35 8.64
CA LEU A 44 8.32 -9.45 7.38
C LEU A 44 8.77 -8.40 6.33
N MET A 45 9.32 -7.25 6.76
CA MET A 45 9.90 -6.26 5.83
C MET A 45 11.12 -6.81 5.10
N GLY A 46 12.03 -7.48 5.80
CA GLY A 46 13.16 -8.16 5.19
C GLY A 46 12.73 -9.27 4.23
N GLU A 47 11.75 -10.08 4.63
CA GLU A 47 11.24 -11.20 3.84
C GLU A 47 10.62 -10.76 2.49
N ILE A 48 9.80 -9.70 2.50
CA ILE A 48 9.21 -9.20 1.24
C ILE A 48 10.27 -8.61 0.33
N THR A 49 11.20 -7.84 0.89
CA THR A 49 12.31 -7.21 0.15
C THR A 49 13.17 -8.25 -0.55
N GLU A 50 13.60 -9.26 0.20
CA GLU A 50 14.40 -10.35 -0.34
C GLU A 50 13.67 -11.10 -1.46
N SER A 51 12.38 -11.36 -1.28
CA SER A 51 11.56 -12.06 -2.29
C SER A 51 11.40 -11.27 -3.58
N VAL A 52 11.23 -9.93 -3.49
CA VAL A 52 11.17 -9.06 -4.67
C VAL A 52 12.49 -9.05 -5.42
N LEU A 53 13.61 -8.87 -4.70
CA LEU A 53 14.95 -8.84 -5.30
C LEU A 53 15.31 -10.17 -5.95
N GLN A 54 15.04 -11.31 -5.30
CA GLN A 54 15.27 -12.65 -5.84
C GLN A 54 14.44 -12.91 -7.11
N ALA A 55 13.26 -12.32 -7.21
CA ALA A 55 12.41 -12.37 -8.40
C ALA A 55 12.80 -11.36 -9.49
N GLY A 56 13.91 -10.63 -9.33
CA GLY A 56 14.43 -9.66 -10.30
C GLY A 56 13.69 -8.32 -10.30
N GLY A 57 12.89 -8.03 -9.26
CA GLY A 57 12.18 -6.77 -9.11
C GLY A 57 13.03 -5.66 -8.47
N GLU A 58 12.47 -4.45 -8.45
CA GLU A 58 13.08 -3.28 -7.84
C GLU A 58 12.42 -2.95 -6.49
N VAL A 59 13.21 -2.39 -5.57
CA VAL A 59 12.76 -2.04 -4.22
C VAL A 59 13.20 -0.64 -3.85
N THR A 60 12.25 0.21 -3.43
CA THR A 60 12.50 1.52 -2.82
C THR A 60 12.11 1.45 -1.35
N GLY A 61 13.08 1.66 -0.47
CA GLY A 61 12.88 1.84 0.97
C GLY A 61 12.70 3.32 1.29
N VAL A 62 11.76 3.66 2.18
CA VAL A 62 11.57 5.02 2.68
C VAL A 62 11.70 5.00 4.19
N GLU A 63 12.78 5.57 4.72
CA GLU A 63 13.13 5.43 6.14
C GLU A 63 13.57 6.76 6.74
N PRO A 64 13.11 7.12 7.95
CA PRO A 64 13.53 8.34 8.60
C PRO A 64 14.97 8.21 9.13
N GLN A 65 15.69 9.34 9.19
CA GLN A 65 17.10 9.37 9.58
C GLN A 65 17.40 8.66 10.90
N PHE A 66 16.51 8.76 11.90
CA PHE A 66 16.74 8.12 13.19
C PHE A 66 16.75 6.59 13.13
N PHE A 67 16.07 5.95 12.17
CA PHE A 67 16.18 4.51 11.95
C PHE A 67 17.45 4.14 11.19
N ILE A 68 17.93 5.00 10.31
CA ILE A 68 19.24 4.84 9.67
C ILE A 68 20.36 4.89 10.73
N ASP A 69 20.28 5.82 11.67
CA ASP A 69 21.23 5.94 12.79
C ASP A 69 21.25 4.69 13.69
N MET A 70 20.15 3.91 13.69
CA MET A 70 20.03 2.62 14.39
C MET A 70 20.39 1.40 13.51
N GLU A 71 20.82 1.61 12.27
CA GLU A 71 21.20 0.55 11.31
C GLU A 71 20.07 -0.44 10.98
N TYR A 72 18.81 0.03 10.93
CA TYR A 72 17.66 -0.82 10.60
C TYR A 72 17.46 -1.01 9.09
N GLN A 73 18.05 -0.16 8.26
CA GLN A 73 17.87 -0.18 6.80
C GLN A 73 18.39 -1.48 6.16
N TYR A 74 17.82 -1.80 5.01
CA TYR A 74 18.29 -2.86 4.13
C TYR A 74 19.18 -2.27 3.03
N ASP A 75 20.52 -2.43 3.14
CA ASP A 75 21.49 -1.76 2.29
C ASP A 75 21.51 -2.27 0.83
N ALA A 76 21.02 -3.48 0.57
CA ALA A 76 21.06 -4.11 -0.75
C ALA A 76 19.82 -3.85 -1.61
N ILE A 77 19.00 -2.84 -1.27
CA ILE A 77 17.83 -2.45 -2.07
C ILE A 77 18.22 -1.55 -3.26
N THR A 78 17.30 -1.39 -4.21
CA THR A 78 17.53 -0.59 -5.42
C THR A 78 17.69 0.90 -5.10
N GLU A 79 16.90 1.41 -4.16
CA GLU A 79 16.89 2.82 -3.76
C GLU A 79 16.49 2.97 -2.29
N LEU A 80 17.20 3.83 -1.56
CA LEU A 80 16.86 4.23 -0.20
C LEU A 80 16.60 5.72 -0.15
N ILE A 81 15.38 6.10 0.23
CA ILE A 81 14.98 7.50 0.44
C ILE A 81 14.99 7.76 1.93
N VAL A 82 15.87 8.66 2.37
CA VAL A 82 15.97 9.07 3.77
C VAL A 82 15.10 10.31 3.98
N THR A 83 14.26 10.26 5.00
CA THR A 83 13.36 11.35 5.39
C THR A 83 13.73 11.90 6.76
N LYS A 84 13.30 13.12 7.08
CA LYS A 84 13.63 13.77 8.36
C LYS A 84 12.83 13.18 9.53
N ASP A 85 11.58 12.76 9.28
CA ASP A 85 10.64 12.29 10.29
C ASP A 85 9.59 11.31 9.71
N MET A 86 8.75 10.76 10.60
CA MET A 86 7.69 9.81 10.21
C MET A 86 6.59 10.45 9.36
N THR A 87 6.36 11.75 9.47
CA THR A 87 5.34 12.45 8.67
C THR A 87 5.79 12.53 7.22
N GLU A 88 7.03 12.96 6.99
CA GLU A 88 7.62 13.01 5.64
C GLU A 88 7.72 11.60 5.02
N ARG A 89 8.10 10.59 5.81
CA ARG A 89 8.13 9.20 5.38
C ARG A 89 6.77 8.73 4.84
N LYS A 90 5.71 8.89 5.62
CA LYS A 90 4.36 8.48 5.22
C LYS A 90 3.89 9.23 3.97
N THR A 91 4.12 10.55 3.91
CA THR A 91 3.82 11.37 2.74
C THR A 91 4.54 10.83 1.51
N LYS A 92 5.85 10.55 1.64
CA LYS A 92 6.67 10.05 0.52
C LYS A 92 6.21 8.68 0.03
N MET A 93 5.87 7.76 0.93
CA MET A 93 5.35 6.45 0.57
C MET A 93 4.01 6.54 -0.18
N ILE A 94 3.15 7.51 0.18
CA ILE A 94 1.89 7.76 -0.53
C ILE A 94 2.14 8.39 -1.90
N GLU A 95 3.03 9.36 -2.01
CA GLU A 95 3.38 10.00 -3.30
C GLU A 95 3.94 9.03 -4.33
N LEU A 96 4.67 8.02 -3.89
CA LEU A 96 5.31 7.05 -4.76
C LEU A 96 4.36 5.93 -5.22
N GLY A 97 3.32 5.61 -4.45
CA GLY A 97 2.50 4.42 -4.64
C GLY A 97 1.40 4.58 -5.67
N ASP A 98 1.25 3.57 -6.55
CA ASP A 98 0.10 3.41 -7.44
C ASP A 98 -0.97 2.47 -6.84
N VAL A 99 -0.56 1.62 -5.89
CA VAL A 99 -1.38 0.64 -5.17
C VAL A 99 -0.89 0.56 -3.73
N PHE A 100 -1.80 0.49 -2.78
CA PHE A 100 -1.49 0.42 -1.36
C PHE A 100 -1.99 -0.88 -0.75
N ILE A 101 -1.10 -1.64 -0.14
CA ILE A 101 -1.42 -2.93 0.50
C ILE A 101 -1.00 -2.87 1.96
N ALA A 102 -1.95 -3.08 2.89
CA ALA A 102 -1.63 -3.38 4.28
C ALA A 102 -1.55 -4.90 4.46
N PHE A 103 -0.36 -5.41 4.67
CA PHE A 103 -0.16 -6.78 5.14
C PHE A 103 -0.40 -6.83 6.67
N PRO A 104 -0.74 -7.98 7.28
CA PRO A 104 -0.86 -8.09 8.72
C PRO A 104 0.35 -7.49 9.47
N GLY A 105 0.09 -6.54 10.36
CA GLY A 105 1.14 -5.78 11.04
C GLY A 105 0.67 -5.15 12.35
N GLY A 106 1.49 -4.32 12.95
CA GLY A 106 1.18 -3.63 14.21
C GLY A 106 0.47 -2.29 14.03
N THR A 107 0.53 -1.46 15.08
CA THR A 107 -0.08 -0.12 15.11
C THR A 107 0.49 0.82 14.05
N GLY A 108 1.78 0.70 13.69
CA GLY A 108 2.38 1.48 12.61
C GLY A 108 1.73 1.18 11.25
N THR A 109 1.54 -0.11 10.94
CA THR A 109 0.82 -0.53 9.72
C THR A 109 -0.62 -0.03 9.72
N LEU A 110 -1.30 -0.06 10.88
CA LEU A 110 -2.66 0.47 11.01
C LEU A 110 -2.71 1.98 10.81
N GLU A 111 -1.77 2.73 11.37
CA GLU A 111 -1.65 4.19 11.19
C GLU A 111 -1.45 4.55 9.72
N GLU A 112 -0.51 3.89 9.06
CA GLU A 112 -0.17 4.12 7.64
C GLU A 112 -1.37 3.85 6.73
N ILE A 113 -2.03 2.70 6.87
CA ILE A 113 -3.17 2.37 6.02
C ILE A 113 -4.42 3.20 6.34
N ALA A 114 -4.61 3.63 7.59
CA ALA A 114 -5.71 4.51 7.98
C ALA A 114 -5.59 5.88 7.30
N GLU A 115 -4.38 6.41 7.13
CA GLU A 115 -4.15 7.63 6.36
C GLU A 115 -4.51 7.43 4.88
N VAL A 116 -4.10 6.32 4.27
CA VAL A 116 -4.48 5.97 2.89
C VAL A 116 -6.00 5.84 2.75
N MET A 117 -6.66 5.09 3.64
CA MET A 117 -8.12 4.96 3.65
C MET A 117 -8.81 6.31 3.74
N SER A 118 -8.31 7.24 4.59
CA SER A 118 -8.85 8.58 4.71
C SER A 118 -8.74 9.38 3.41
N LYS A 119 -7.58 9.35 2.74
CA LYS A 119 -7.37 10.03 1.46
C LYS A 119 -8.25 9.44 0.35
N VAL A 120 -8.42 8.12 0.29
CA VAL A 120 -9.32 7.44 -0.66
C VAL A 120 -10.78 7.84 -0.39
N SER A 121 -11.21 7.82 0.86
CA SER A 121 -12.55 8.22 1.30
C SER A 121 -12.90 9.67 0.92
N LEU A 122 -11.91 10.56 0.92
CA LEU A 122 -12.05 11.98 0.54
C LEU A 122 -11.86 12.22 -0.96
N LYS A 123 -11.61 11.17 -1.75
CA LYS A 123 -11.26 11.26 -3.18
C LYS A 123 -10.02 12.12 -3.46
N HIS A 124 -9.11 12.23 -2.47
CA HIS A 124 -7.80 12.86 -2.61
C HIS A 124 -6.72 11.91 -3.12
N LEU A 125 -7.06 10.61 -3.21
CA LEU A 125 -6.21 9.56 -3.70
C LEU A 125 -7.05 8.56 -4.51
N GLU A 126 -6.79 8.46 -5.79
CA GLU A 126 -7.48 7.56 -6.72
C GLU A 126 -6.63 6.30 -6.96
N ALA A 127 -6.47 5.50 -5.91
CA ALA A 127 -5.69 4.27 -5.94
C ALA A 127 -6.34 3.19 -5.07
N PRO A 128 -6.22 1.90 -5.42
CA PRO A 128 -6.75 0.84 -4.59
C PRO A 128 -6.01 0.75 -3.25
N CYS A 129 -6.79 0.79 -2.17
CA CYS A 129 -6.36 0.56 -0.79
C CYS A 129 -6.77 -0.85 -0.38
N ILE A 130 -5.82 -1.78 -0.28
CA ILE A 130 -6.07 -3.20 -0.10
C ILE A 130 -5.58 -3.65 1.27
N LEU A 131 -6.48 -4.15 2.10
CA LEU A 131 -6.13 -4.83 3.34
C LEU A 131 -6.00 -6.33 3.03
N TYR A 132 -4.78 -6.87 3.14
CA TYR A 132 -4.54 -8.30 2.96
C TYR A 132 -5.08 -9.05 4.18
N ASN A 133 -6.34 -9.44 4.09
CA ASN A 133 -7.10 -10.07 5.18
C ASN A 133 -6.77 -11.56 5.32
N LEU A 134 -5.48 -11.88 5.36
CA LEU A 134 -4.98 -13.24 5.55
C LEU A 134 -5.52 -13.81 6.86
N ASN A 135 -6.16 -14.99 6.78
CA ASN A 135 -6.76 -15.67 7.93
C ASN A 135 -7.73 -14.82 8.76
N GLY A 136 -8.37 -13.81 8.14
CA GLY A 136 -9.31 -12.93 8.84
C GLY A 136 -8.66 -11.88 9.74
N TYR A 137 -7.36 -11.61 9.55
CA TYR A 137 -6.61 -10.67 10.40
C TYR A 137 -7.28 -9.30 10.53
N TYR A 138 -7.88 -8.79 9.47
CA TYR A 138 -8.57 -7.50 9.42
C TYR A 138 -10.09 -7.59 9.57
N ASP A 139 -10.67 -8.74 9.97
CA ASP A 139 -12.14 -8.88 10.12
C ASP A 139 -12.73 -7.88 11.11
N SER A 140 -12.05 -7.61 12.23
CA SER A 140 -12.49 -6.62 13.21
C SER A 140 -12.48 -5.19 12.63
N LEU A 141 -11.50 -4.84 11.80
CA LEU A 141 -11.45 -3.54 11.13
C LEU A 141 -12.56 -3.42 10.07
N LYS A 142 -12.80 -4.49 9.32
CA LYS A 142 -13.90 -4.57 8.36
C LYS A 142 -15.26 -4.38 9.05
N ALA A 143 -15.45 -5.04 10.20
CA ALA A 143 -16.66 -4.87 11.00
C ALA A 143 -16.83 -3.44 11.53
N LEU A 144 -15.74 -2.80 11.98
CA LEU A 144 -15.76 -1.39 12.40
C LEU A 144 -16.17 -0.46 11.25
N LEU A 145 -15.61 -0.63 10.05
CA LEU A 145 -15.99 0.18 8.88
C LEU A 145 -17.47 -0.01 8.50
N SER A 146 -17.98 -1.24 8.58
CA SER A 146 -19.41 -1.51 8.37
C SER A 146 -20.26 -0.82 9.42
N HIS A 147 -19.87 -0.88 10.69
CA HIS A 147 -20.57 -0.20 11.78
C HIS A 147 -20.57 1.32 11.63
N MET A 148 -19.50 1.93 11.14
CA MET A 148 -19.48 3.36 10.80
C MET A 148 -20.57 3.73 9.78
N MET A 149 -20.83 2.87 8.78
CA MET A 149 -21.91 3.10 7.82
C MET A 149 -23.30 2.93 8.46
N GLU A 150 -23.50 1.90 9.28
CA GLU A 150 -24.74 1.67 10.02
C GLU A 150 -25.09 2.85 10.93
N MET A 151 -24.07 3.46 11.55
CA MET A 151 -24.23 4.64 12.41
C MET A 151 -24.36 5.96 11.65
N GLY A 152 -24.28 5.94 10.30
CA GLY A 152 -24.35 7.16 9.47
C GLY A 152 -23.08 8.04 9.55
N LEU A 153 -21.96 7.50 10.07
CA LEU A 153 -20.69 8.21 10.18
C LEU A 153 -19.80 8.02 8.94
N SER A 154 -20.19 7.13 8.05
CA SER A 154 -19.59 6.89 6.73
C SER A 154 -20.66 6.49 5.74
N SER A 155 -20.31 6.29 4.47
CA SER A 155 -21.23 5.81 3.43
C SER A 155 -20.52 4.81 2.50
N PRO A 156 -21.26 4.01 1.70
CA PRO A 156 -20.67 3.11 0.71
C PRO A 156 -19.72 3.83 -0.26
N GLU A 157 -20.08 5.04 -0.71
CA GLU A 157 -19.28 5.87 -1.62
C GLU A 157 -17.95 6.31 -0.99
N ARG A 158 -17.95 6.55 0.32
CA ARG A 158 -16.72 6.88 1.07
C ARG A 158 -15.81 5.70 1.30
N GLN A 159 -16.33 4.48 1.21
CA GLN A 159 -15.55 3.25 1.34
C GLN A 159 -15.16 2.63 -0.01
N GLU A 160 -15.64 3.22 -1.11
CA GLU A 160 -15.22 2.82 -2.44
C GLU A 160 -13.71 3.01 -2.63
N GLY A 161 -13.04 1.96 -3.16
CA GLY A 161 -11.58 1.94 -3.30
C GLY A 161 -10.86 1.28 -2.11
N ILE A 162 -11.57 0.92 -1.04
CA ILE A 162 -11.05 0.17 0.11
C ILE A 162 -11.48 -1.30 -0.02
N TYR A 163 -10.52 -2.21 -0.08
CA TYR A 163 -10.75 -3.63 -0.35
C TYR A 163 -10.18 -4.51 0.75
N PHE A 164 -10.84 -5.65 1.00
CA PHE A 164 -10.34 -6.70 1.89
C PHE A 164 -10.13 -7.97 1.05
N ALA A 165 -8.89 -8.33 0.82
CA ALA A 165 -8.50 -9.49 0.02
C ALA A 165 -7.97 -10.60 0.92
N LYS A 166 -8.53 -11.80 0.84
CA LYS A 166 -8.14 -12.94 1.69
C LYS A 166 -6.85 -13.63 1.24
N ASP A 167 -6.47 -13.47 -0.03
CA ASP A 167 -5.31 -14.11 -0.62
C ASP A 167 -4.73 -13.26 -1.78
N LEU A 168 -3.55 -13.66 -2.27
CA LEU A 168 -2.88 -12.99 -3.38
C LEU A 168 -3.70 -13.01 -4.68
N SER A 169 -4.52 -14.03 -4.91
CA SER A 169 -5.38 -14.10 -6.10
C SER A 169 -6.42 -12.99 -6.13
N GLU A 170 -7.03 -12.69 -4.97
CA GLU A 170 -7.97 -11.57 -4.84
C GLU A 170 -7.26 -10.20 -5.00
N ILE A 171 -6.07 -10.03 -4.42
CA ILE A 171 -5.26 -8.82 -4.60
C ILE A 171 -5.02 -8.56 -6.10
N ARG A 172 -4.59 -9.59 -6.83
CA ARG A 172 -4.31 -9.50 -8.27
C ARG A 172 -5.55 -9.09 -9.06
N LYS A 173 -6.70 -9.68 -8.79
CA LYS A 173 -7.98 -9.33 -9.45
C LYS A 173 -8.38 -7.88 -9.20
N ILE A 174 -8.22 -7.38 -7.97
CA ILE A 174 -8.51 -5.98 -7.63
C ILE A 174 -7.65 -5.05 -8.48
N ILE A 175 -6.34 -5.30 -8.55
CA ILE A 175 -5.39 -4.49 -9.29
C ILE A 175 -5.68 -4.54 -10.81
N GLU A 176 -5.97 -5.72 -11.36
CA GLU A 176 -6.30 -5.90 -12.77
C GLU A 176 -7.58 -5.16 -13.17
N ASN A 177 -8.63 -5.23 -12.34
CA ASN A 177 -9.90 -4.53 -12.58
C ASN A 177 -9.73 -3.00 -12.57
N GLN A 178 -8.92 -2.46 -11.66
CA GLN A 178 -8.64 -1.02 -11.62
C GLN A 178 -7.93 -0.53 -12.88
N ARG A 179 -6.98 -1.30 -13.41
CA ARG A 179 -6.29 -0.99 -14.66
C ARG A 179 -7.23 -0.96 -15.87
N SER A 180 -8.15 -1.92 -15.93
CA SER A 180 -9.15 -2.01 -17.01
C SER A 180 -10.08 -0.80 -17.00
N ASN A 181 -10.52 -0.35 -15.83
CA ASN A 181 -11.39 0.82 -15.68
C ASN A 181 -10.66 2.13 -16.04
N ALA A 182 -9.40 2.29 -15.64
CA ALA A 182 -8.59 3.47 -15.98
C ALA A 182 -8.33 3.63 -17.50
N THR A 183 -8.32 2.52 -18.25
CA THR A 183 -8.10 2.51 -19.69
C THR A 183 -9.37 2.88 -20.50
N ILE A 184 -10.55 2.82 -19.87
CA ILE A 184 -11.86 3.06 -20.53
C ILE A 184 -12.32 4.53 -20.38
N THR A 185 -11.78 5.30 -19.44
CA THR A 185 -12.14 6.71 -19.26
C THR A 185 -11.26 7.58 -20.19
N PRO A 186 -11.84 8.20 -21.27
CA PRO A 186 -11.08 9.12 -22.13
C PRO A 186 -10.70 10.37 -21.32
N PRO A 187 -9.58 11.06 -21.64
CA PRO A 187 -9.25 12.31 -20.98
C PRO A 187 -10.38 13.32 -21.18
N GLU A 188 -10.87 13.91 -20.09
CA GLU A 188 -11.82 15.01 -20.17
C GLU A 188 -11.24 16.12 -21.03
N ASN A 189 -11.96 16.42 -22.10
CA ASN A 189 -11.64 17.47 -23.07
C ASN A 189 -11.74 18.82 -22.35
N THR A 190 -10.63 19.37 -21.91
CA THR A 190 -10.52 20.78 -21.51
C THR A 190 -10.71 21.67 -22.74
N GLN A 191 -11.96 21.78 -23.20
CA GLN A 191 -12.30 22.81 -24.17
C GLN A 191 -12.38 24.17 -23.46
N GLY A 192 -11.52 25.03 -23.97
CA GLY A 192 -11.26 26.37 -23.58
C GLY A 192 -12.48 27.21 -23.25
N ILE A 193 -12.38 27.95 -22.16
CA ILE A 193 -13.11 29.15 -21.92
C ILE A 193 -12.53 30.21 -22.85
N GLY A 194 -13.14 30.31 -24.05
CA GLY A 194 -12.88 31.39 -25.01
C GLY A 194 -13.35 32.71 -24.44
N ASN A 195 -12.49 33.69 -24.47
CA ASN A 195 -12.73 35.12 -24.28
C ASN A 195 -14.00 35.58 -24.98
N GLN A 196 -14.90 36.18 -24.24
CA GLN A 196 -15.75 37.25 -24.77
C GLN A 196 -15.68 38.43 -23.82
N LEU A 197 -14.78 39.34 -24.15
CA LEU A 197 -14.90 40.76 -23.84
C LEU A 197 -15.67 41.39 -25.00
N GLY A 198 -16.82 41.97 -24.68
CA GLY A 198 -17.63 42.84 -25.51
C GLY A 198 -18.52 43.70 -24.62
#